data_d2e4fa6cce8e14c6d84eccd90fbfa6c3
#
_entry.id   d2e4fa6cce8e14c6d84eccd90fbfa6c3
#
_cell.length_a   1.000
_cell.length_b   1.000
_cell.length_c   1.000
_cell.angle_alpha   90.00
_cell.angle_beta   90.00
_cell.angle_gamma   90.00
#
_symmetry.space_group_name_H-M   'P 1'
#
loop_
_entity.id
_entity.type
_entity.pdbx_description
1 polymer ?
#
loop_
_entity_poly.entity_id
_entity_poly.type
_entity_poly.pdbx_seq_one_letter_code
_entity_poly.pdbx_strand_id
1 'polypeptide(L)'
;SDSFREKKRIPFYDDVASIGGVNTMVADNSGHIAPSELIDAGDWFPEATAAIRHYGDSMIEYPSGSILALKRVEDNRLIIWGRNYSIETTEFRITKRLQDGGEDYILAYSSNESTYSDGRLIHSPIRIPKETIRHIDLVLGCVTKEYSNGPIKIIKQ
;
A
#
# COMPACT_ATOMS: atom_id res chain seq x y z
N SER A 1 -23.94 15.99 -17.73
CA SER A 1 -24.21 16.21 -16.34
C SER A 1 -23.76 15.01 -15.51
N ASP A 2 -23.23 15.29 -14.35
CA ASP A 2 -22.60 14.29 -13.49
C ASP A 2 -23.59 13.34 -12.83
N SER A 3 -24.88 13.62 -12.93
CA SER A 3 -25.94 12.84 -12.31
C SER A 3 -26.07 11.41 -12.85
N PHE A 4 -25.51 11.15 -14.03
CA PHE A 4 -25.57 9.83 -14.66
C PHE A 4 -24.26 9.06 -14.60
N ARG A 5 -23.25 9.60 -13.92
CA ARG A 5 -21.98 8.91 -13.79
C ARG A 5 -22.11 7.75 -12.80
N GLU A 6 -21.82 6.57 -13.26
CA GLU A 6 -21.78 5.39 -12.40
C GLU A 6 -20.65 5.53 -11.38
N LYS A 7 -21.00 5.38 -10.10
CA LYS A 7 -19.99 5.40 -9.03
C LYS A 7 -19.21 4.10 -9.06
N LYS A 8 -17.89 4.22 -9.19
CA LYS A 8 -16.99 3.09 -9.11
C LYS A 8 -16.75 2.75 -7.66
N ARG A 9 -17.18 1.57 -7.24
CA ARG A 9 -16.92 1.06 -5.89
C ARG A 9 -15.74 0.12 -5.91
N ILE A 10 -14.83 0.32 -4.97
CA ILE A 10 -13.65 -0.51 -4.80
C ILE A 10 -13.60 -1.05 -3.37
N PRO A 11 -13.00 -2.24 -3.17
CA PRO A 11 -12.85 -2.76 -1.82
C PRO A 11 -11.89 -1.91 -1.00
N PHE A 12 -12.23 -1.72 0.27
CA PHE A 12 -11.42 -1.03 1.24
C PHE A 12 -11.06 -1.98 2.39
N TYR A 13 -9.77 -2.08 2.68
CA TYR A 13 -9.22 -2.96 3.70
C TYR A 13 -8.72 -2.13 4.88
N ASP A 14 -9.58 -1.91 5.88
CA ASP A 14 -9.26 -1.09 7.04
C ASP A 14 -8.48 -1.86 8.11
N ASP A 15 -8.76 -3.16 8.24
CA ASP A 15 -8.19 -4.01 9.29
C ASP A 15 -6.76 -4.46 9.01
N VAL A 16 -6.25 -4.14 7.84
CA VAL A 16 -4.91 -4.56 7.41
C VAL A 16 -3.91 -3.51 7.84
N ALA A 17 -3.36 -3.65 9.05
CA ALA A 17 -2.35 -2.73 9.56
C ALA A 17 -1.01 -2.97 8.85
N SER A 18 -0.51 -1.96 8.15
CA SER A 18 0.83 -1.97 7.55
C SER A 18 1.82 -1.41 8.59
N ILE A 19 2.01 -2.14 9.69
CA ILE A 19 2.80 -1.67 10.83
C ILE A 19 4.28 -1.90 10.54
N GLY A 20 5.03 -0.83 10.33
CA GLY A 20 6.49 -0.88 10.26
C GLY A 20 7.05 -1.89 9.26
N GLY A 21 6.24 -2.52 8.49
CA GLY A 21 6.61 -3.47 7.47
C GLY A 21 5.95 -4.83 7.57
N VAL A 22 5.44 -5.23 8.73
CA VAL A 22 4.82 -6.55 8.90
C VAL A 22 3.43 -6.41 9.47
N ASN A 23 2.49 -7.11 8.88
CA ASN A 23 1.11 -7.04 9.24
C ASN A 23 0.52 -8.44 9.38
N THR A 24 -0.17 -8.67 10.48
CA THR A 24 -0.92 -9.91 10.66
C THR A 24 -2.22 -9.80 9.87
N MET A 25 -2.35 -10.62 8.86
CA MET A 25 -3.53 -10.64 8.01
C MET A 25 -4.54 -11.67 8.51
N VAL A 26 -5.81 -11.25 8.56
CA VAL A 26 -6.90 -12.17 8.81
C VAL A 26 -7.44 -12.59 7.44
N ALA A 27 -7.18 -13.84 7.08
CA ALA A 27 -7.67 -14.41 5.84
C ALA A 27 -8.98 -15.15 6.09
N ASP A 28 -9.86 -15.16 5.10
CA ASP A 28 -11.00 -16.04 5.11
C ASP A 28 -10.58 -17.50 4.83
N ASN A 29 -11.53 -18.41 4.79
CA ASN A 29 -11.25 -19.84 4.58
C ASN A 29 -10.61 -20.16 3.22
N SER A 30 -10.64 -19.22 2.27
CA SER A 30 -10.01 -19.35 0.96
C SER A 30 -8.58 -18.81 0.92
N GLY A 31 -8.12 -18.21 2.02
CA GLY A 31 -6.81 -17.56 2.09
C GLY A 31 -6.80 -16.12 1.59
N HIS A 32 -7.94 -15.55 1.28
CA HIS A 32 -8.07 -14.16 0.87
C HIS A 32 -8.50 -13.28 2.03
N ILE A 33 -7.99 -12.05 2.05
CA ILE A 33 -8.40 -11.05 3.02
C ILE A 33 -9.75 -10.49 2.59
N ALA A 34 -10.73 -10.52 3.50
CA ALA A 34 -12.03 -9.91 3.24
C ALA A 34 -11.94 -8.39 3.35
N PRO A 35 -12.54 -7.64 2.42
CA PRO A 35 -12.61 -6.17 2.56
C PRO A 35 -13.52 -5.77 3.70
N SER A 36 -13.17 -4.66 4.37
CA SER A 36 -14.00 -4.08 5.42
C SER A 36 -15.28 -3.47 4.87
N GLU A 37 -15.18 -2.83 3.70
CA GLU A 37 -16.31 -2.20 3.03
C GLU A 37 -15.97 -1.91 1.56
N LEU A 38 -16.96 -1.48 0.81
CA LEU A 38 -16.77 -0.93 -0.53
C LEU A 38 -16.87 0.59 -0.44
N ILE A 39 -15.93 1.28 -1.05
CA ILE A 39 -15.91 2.74 -1.08
C ILE A 39 -15.92 3.27 -2.53
N ASP A 40 -16.37 4.50 -2.68
CA ASP A 40 -16.30 5.21 -3.94
C ASP A 40 -14.90 5.80 -4.12
N ALA A 41 -14.21 5.39 -5.18
CA ALA A 41 -12.88 5.89 -5.50
C ALA A 41 -12.87 7.36 -5.92
N GLY A 42 -14.01 7.88 -6.38
CA GLY A 42 -14.13 9.25 -6.86
C GLY A 42 -13.32 9.51 -8.12
N ASP A 43 -13.18 10.79 -8.43
CA ASP A 43 -12.49 11.23 -9.64
C ASP A 43 -10.99 11.36 -9.48
N TRP A 44 -10.49 11.35 -8.26
CA TRP A 44 -9.06 11.52 -8.00
C TRP A 44 -8.24 10.29 -8.35
N PHE A 45 -8.86 9.11 -8.22
CA PHE A 45 -8.18 7.84 -8.48
C PHE A 45 -9.06 6.93 -9.35
N PRO A 46 -9.33 7.33 -10.62
CA PRO A 46 -10.24 6.56 -11.48
C PRO A 46 -9.70 5.15 -11.81
N GLU A 47 -8.39 4.94 -11.69
CA GLU A 47 -7.76 3.66 -11.99
C GLU A 47 -7.65 2.75 -10.76
N ALA A 48 -8.06 3.22 -9.59
CA ALA A 48 -7.93 2.44 -8.37
C ALA A 48 -8.76 1.16 -8.42
N THR A 49 -8.16 0.05 -7.99
CA THR A 49 -8.82 -1.25 -7.88
C THR A 49 -9.09 -1.64 -6.44
N ALA A 50 -8.44 -0.98 -5.49
CA ALA A 50 -8.62 -1.21 -4.06
C ALA A 50 -8.10 -0.02 -3.28
N ALA A 51 -8.41 0.02 -1.99
CA ALA A 51 -7.83 0.96 -1.05
C ALA A 51 -7.50 0.23 0.25
N ILE A 52 -6.48 0.72 0.94
CA ILE A 52 -6.08 0.18 2.25
C ILE A 52 -5.86 1.32 3.24
N ARG A 53 -6.07 1.03 4.52
CA ARG A 53 -5.61 1.91 5.59
C ARG A 53 -4.14 1.64 5.83
N HIS A 54 -3.34 2.69 5.85
CA HIS A 54 -1.91 2.60 6.12
C HIS A 54 -1.62 2.93 7.58
N TYR A 55 -0.81 2.12 8.23
CA TYR A 55 -0.34 2.37 9.59
C TYR A 55 1.18 2.26 9.63
N GLY A 56 1.76 2.95 10.60
CA GLY A 56 3.20 2.93 10.82
C GLY A 56 3.92 4.10 10.19
N ASP A 57 5.22 4.16 10.40
CA ASP A 57 6.06 5.29 10.05
C ASP A 57 7.19 4.96 9.07
N SER A 58 7.16 3.79 8.46
CA SER A 58 8.22 3.36 7.53
C SER A 58 8.26 4.17 6.23
N MET A 59 7.14 4.78 5.85
CA MET A 59 7.04 5.60 4.63
C MET A 59 6.65 7.02 5.03
N ILE A 60 7.62 7.96 4.95
CA ILE A 60 7.39 9.35 5.40
C ILE A 60 6.34 10.08 4.59
N GLU A 61 6.14 9.74 3.32
CA GLU A 61 5.11 10.34 2.46
C GLU A 61 3.70 9.90 2.81
N TYR A 62 3.54 8.82 3.60
CA TYR A 62 2.24 8.29 3.97
C TYR A 62 2.01 8.36 5.47
N PRO A 63 1.29 9.38 5.96
CA PRO A 63 0.98 9.47 7.39
C PRO A 63 0.24 8.24 7.89
N SER A 64 0.55 7.81 9.11
CA SER A 64 -0.18 6.72 9.75
C SER A 64 -1.66 7.05 9.85
N GLY A 65 -2.52 6.12 9.45
CA GLY A 65 -3.96 6.32 9.38
C GLY A 65 -4.47 6.84 8.05
N SER A 66 -3.60 7.18 7.10
CA SER A 66 -4.02 7.59 5.76
C SER A 66 -4.58 6.41 4.97
N ILE A 67 -5.34 6.72 3.92
CA ILE A 67 -5.89 5.71 3.00
C ILE A 67 -5.05 5.75 1.73
N LEU A 68 -4.53 4.60 1.34
CA LEU A 68 -3.79 4.47 0.09
C LEU A 68 -4.72 3.96 -1.01
N ALA A 69 -4.73 4.66 -2.14
CA ALA A 69 -5.42 4.21 -3.35
C ALA A 69 -4.47 3.31 -4.14
N LEU A 70 -4.92 2.12 -4.47
CA LEU A 70 -4.10 1.07 -5.07
C LEU A 70 -4.64 0.67 -6.43
N LYS A 71 -3.72 0.30 -7.33
CA LYS A 71 -4.05 -0.32 -8.60
C LYS A 71 -3.33 -1.67 -8.70
N ARG A 72 -4.09 -2.75 -8.90
CA ARG A 72 -3.51 -4.08 -9.06
C ARG A 72 -2.56 -4.12 -10.27
N VAL A 73 -1.36 -4.66 -10.06
CA VAL A 73 -0.42 -4.95 -11.14
C VAL A 73 -0.79 -6.29 -11.72
N GLU A 74 -1.20 -6.29 -12.97
CA GLU A 74 -1.60 -7.52 -13.67
C GLU A 74 -0.39 -8.30 -14.20
N ASP A 75 0.67 -7.61 -14.58
CA ASP A 75 1.89 -8.22 -15.10
C ASP A 75 3.09 -7.70 -14.31
N ASN A 76 3.67 -8.55 -13.47
CA ASN A 76 4.78 -8.19 -12.60
C ASN A 76 6.07 -7.82 -13.35
N ARG A 77 6.15 -8.15 -14.65
CA ARG A 77 7.28 -7.72 -15.49
C ARG A 77 7.25 -6.21 -15.77
N LEU A 78 6.11 -5.57 -15.52
CA LEU A 78 5.89 -4.15 -15.79
C LEU A 78 6.01 -3.29 -14.54
N ILE A 79 6.58 -3.81 -13.48
CA ILE A 79 6.87 -3.02 -12.27
C ILE A 79 7.86 -1.92 -12.63
N ILE A 80 7.55 -0.70 -12.18
CA ILE A 80 8.44 0.45 -12.34
C ILE A 80 9.28 0.55 -11.07
N TRP A 81 10.56 0.22 -11.18
CA TRP A 81 11.46 0.28 -10.04
C TRP A 81 11.62 1.73 -9.55
N GLY A 82 11.66 1.90 -8.24
CA GLY A 82 11.71 3.21 -7.62
C GLY A 82 10.34 3.81 -7.27
N ARG A 83 9.25 3.17 -7.66
CA ARG A 83 7.90 3.59 -7.27
C ARG A 83 7.44 2.84 -6.03
N ASN A 84 6.41 3.36 -5.39
CA ASN A 84 5.84 2.78 -4.18
C ASN A 84 4.74 1.78 -4.51
N TYR A 85 4.80 0.64 -3.88
CA TYR A 85 3.87 -0.47 -4.07
C TYR A 85 3.46 -1.06 -2.74
N SER A 86 2.26 -1.61 -2.69
CA SER A 86 1.82 -2.50 -1.62
C SER A 86 2.04 -3.93 -2.10
N ILE A 87 2.78 -4.72 -1.32
CA ILE A 87 3.04 -6.13 -1.62
C ILE A 87 2.33 -6.99 -0.59
N GLU A 88 1.58 -7.96 -1.06
CA GLU A 88 1.04 -9.02 -0.21
C GLU A 88 1.80 -10.32 -0.47
N THR A 89 2.34 -10.87 0.61
CA THR A 89 3.00 -12.17 0.59
C THR A 89 2.14 -13.20 1.32
N THR A 90 2.67 -14.42 1.45
CA THR A 90 2.01 -15.46 2.24
C THR A 90 1.92 -15.13 3.73
N GLU A 91 2.78 -14.22 4.22
CA GLU A 91 2.89 -13.95 5.65
C GLU A 91 2.51 -12.51 6.04
N PHE A 92 2.67 -11.55 5.13
CA PHE A 92 2.47 -10.14 5.48
C PHE A 92 2.07 -9.29 4.27
N ARG A 93 1.59 -8.09 4.58
CA ARG A 93 1.40 -7.01 3.60
C ARG A 93 2.24 -5.82 4.03
N ILE A 94 2.98 -5.24 3.09
CA ILE A 94 3.80 -4.06 3.34
C ILE A 94 3.65 -3.06 2.21
N THR A 95 3.86 -1.78 2.51
CA THR A 95 3.95 -0.71 1.52
C THR A 95 5.37 -0.16 1.54
N LYS A 96 6.06 -0.26 0.42
CA LYS A 96 7.48 0.07 0.29
C LYS A 96 7.80 0.60 -1.10
N ARG A 97 8.96 1.21 -1.23
CA ARG A 97 9.55 1.52 -2.53
C ARG A 97 10.28 0.28 -3.04
N LEU A 98 9.94 -0.13 -4.24
CA LEU A 98 10.50 -1.37 -4.79
C LEU A 98 11.70 -1.10 -5.69
N GLN A 99 12.70 -1.96 -5.57
CA GLN A 99 13.86 -2.01 -6.43
C GLN A 99 14.09 -3.45 -6.91
N ASP A 100 14.79 -3.57 -8.02
CA ASP A 100 15.12 -4.86 -8.59
C ASP A 100 16.06 -5.62 -7.64
N GLY A 101 15.70 -6.83 -7.30
CA GLY A 101 16.50 -7.72 -6.46
C GLY A 101 17.10 -8.89 -7.21
N GLY A 102 17.05 -8.87 -8.54
CA GLY A 102 17.50 -9.98 -9.37
C GLY A 102 16.35 -10.87 -9.81
N GLU A 103 16.70 -12.04 -10.34
CA GLU A 103 15.73 -12.96 -10.94
C GLU A 103 14.68 -13.44 -9.93
N ASP A 104 15.11 -13.75 -8.70
CA ASP A 104 14.26 -14.43 -7.71
C ASP A 104 13.74 -13.51 -6.59
N TYR A 105 14.18 -12.26 -6.54
CA TYR A 105 13.90 -11.36 -5.42
C TYR A 105 13.46 -9.97 -5.86
N ILE A 106 12.69 -9.33 -4.97
CA ILE A 106 12.39 -7.91 -5.03
C ILE A 106 12.96 -7.28 -3.75
N LEU A 107 13.61 -6.13 -3.89
CA LEU A 107 14.08 -5.34 -2.75
C LEU A 107 13.02 -4.29 -2.40
N ALA A 108 12.66 -4.21 -1.14
CA ALA A 108 11.65 -3.28 -0.63
C ALA A 108 12.28 -2.32 0.38
N TYR A 109 12.25 -1.04 0.07
CA TYR A 109 12.89 0.01 0.86
C TYR A 109 11.85 0.88 1.55
N SER A 110 12.19 1.32 2.74
CA SER A 110 11.43 2.35 3.45
C SER A 110 11.98 3.73 3.12
N SER A 111 11.11 4.71 2.92
CA SER A 111 11.55 6.10 2.73
C SER A 111 11.99 6.74 4.03
N ASN A 112 11.56 6.21 5.18
CA ASN A 112 12.07 6.63 6.47
C ASN A 112 13.42 5.99 6.71
N GLU A 113 14.48 6.81 6.66
CA GLU A 113 15.86 6.37 6.82
C GLU A 113 16.41 6.63 8.22
N SER A 114 15.54 6.83 9.21
CA SER A 114 15.92 7.05 10.60
C SER A 114 16.74 5.86 11.13
N THR A 115 17.70 6.18 11.99
CA THR A 115 18.64 5.19 12.52
C THR A 115 18.55 5.10 14.05
N TYR A 116 18.94 3.94 14.55
CA TYR A 116 19.27 3.78 15.96
C TYR A 116 20.58 4.52 16.28
N SER A 117 20.90 4.64 17.57
CA SER A 117 22.13 5.30 18.03
C SER A 117 23.42 4.66 17.50
N ASP A 118 23.37 3.38 17.11
CA ASP A 118 24.51 2.65 16.55
C ASP A 118 24.63 2.81 15.01
N GLY A 119 23.76 3.60 14.39
CA GLY A 119 23.77 3.87 12.96
C GLY A 119 22.99 2.89 12.10
N ARG A 120 22.42 1.84 12.67
CA ARG A 120 21.59 0.89 11.93
C ARG A 120 20.24 1.53 11.59
N LEU A 121 19.71 1.21 10.42
CA LEU A 121 18.38 1.66 10.02
C LEU A 121 17.31 1.03 10.91
N ILE A 122 16.36 1.84 11.36
CA ILE A 122 15.18 1.34 12.07
C ILE A 122 14.33 0.50 11.12
N HIS A 123 14.18 0.96 9.87
CA HIS A 123 13.46 0.26 8.82
C HIS A 123 14.44 -0.25 7.77
N SER A 124 15.02 -1.41 8.02
CA SER A 124 15.98 -2.01 7.09
C SER A 124 15.29 -2.46 5.81
N PRO A 125 16.01 -2.44 4.66
CA PRO A 125 15.48 -2.99 3.43
C PRO A 125 15.09 -4.46 3.59
N ILE A 126 14.02 -4.86 2.92
CA ILE A 126 13.52 -6.22 2.95
C ILE A 126 13.76 -6.86 1.60
N ARG A 127 14.34 -8.06 1.61
CA ARG A 127 14.55 -8.87 0.42
C ARG A 127 13.43 -9.90 0.36
N ILE A 128 12.53 -9.75 -0.64
CA ILE A 128 11.32 -10.56 -0.74
C ILE A 128 11.48 -11.58 -1.85
N PRO A 129 11.41 -12.89 -1.55
CA PRO A 129 11.39 -13.90 -2.61
C PRO A 129 10.14 -13.76 -3.47
N LYS A 130 10.31 -13.70 -4.78
CA LYS A 130 9.17 -13.53 -5.70
C LYS A 130 8.13 -14.62 -5.55
N GLU A 131 8.54 -15.84 -5.26
CA GLU A 131 7.64 -16.98 -5.08
C GLU A 131 6.67 -16.84 -3.90
N THR A 132 6.97 -15.96 -2.93
CA THR A 132 6.11 -15.72 -1.77
C THR A 132 5.05 -14.66 -2.02
N ILE A 133 5.15 -13.94 -3.12
CA ILE A 133 4.29 -12.80 -3.42
C ILE A 133 2.98 -13.28 -4.01
N ARG A 134 1.86 -12.90 -3.36
CA ARG A 134 0.52 -13.20 -3.86
C ARG A 134 0.07 -12.19 -4.90
N HIS A 135 0.28 -10.91 -4.60
CA HIS A 135 0.02 -9.83 -5.56
C HIS A 135 0.76 -8.56 -5.15
N ILE A 136 0.85 -7.67 -6.13
CA ILE A 136 1.48 -6.36 -6.00
C ILE A 136 0.49 -5.32 -6.50
N ASP A 137 0.37 -4.22 -5.77
CA ASP A 137 -0.49 -3.10 -6.14
C ASP A 137 0.34 -1.81 -6.15
N LEU A 138 0.21 -1.05 -7.24
CA LEU A 138 0.84 0.27 -7.33
C LEU A 138 0.08 1.23 -6.42
N VAL A 139 0.82 1.99 -5.62
CA VAL A 139 0.22 3.08 -4.84
C VAL A 139 0.01 4.27 -5.77
N LEU A 140 -1.24 4.62 -6.03
CA LEU A 140 -1.60 5.76 -6.87
C LEU A 140 -1.45 7.08 -6.10
N GLY A 141 -1.66 7.03 -4.80
CA GLY A 141 -1.58 8.17 -3.93
C GLY A 141 -2.23 7.88 -2.59
N CYS A 142 -2.31 8.89 -1.74
CA CYS A 142 -2.95 8.74 -0.44
C CYS A 142 -3.96 9.85 -0.17
N VAL A 143 -4.92 9.53 0.69
CA VAL A 143 -5.89 10.47 1.22
C VAL A 143 -5.66 10.54 2.72
N THR A 144 -5.44 11.72 3.23
CA THR A 144 -5.23 11.94 4.67
C THR A 144 -6.08 13.10 5.16
N LYS A 145 -6.48 13.01 6.42
CA LYS A 145 -7.22 14.06 7.08
C LYS A 145 -6.33 14.62 8.17
N GLU A 146 -6.00 15.90 8.05
CA GLU A 146 -5.04 16.54 8.93
C GLU A 146 -5.55 16.66 10.37
N TYR A 147 -6.84 17.02 10.51
CA TYR A 147 -7.52 17.13 11.80
C TYR A 147 -8.94 16.61 11.67
N SER A 148 -9.59 16.27 12.80
CA SER A 148 -10.95 15.77 12.79
C SER A 148 -11.95 16.72 12.09
N ASN A 149 -11.69 18.03 12.12
CA ASN A 149 -12.49 19.06 11.45
C ASN A 149 -11.73 19.78 10.33
N GLY A 150 -10.55 19.30 9.97
CA GLY A 150 -9.74 19.89 8.93
C GLY A 150 -10.09 19.39 7.55
N PRO A 151 -9.53 20.01 6.52
CA PRO A 151 -9.74 19.57 5.14
C PRO A 151 -9.12 18.20 4.90
N ILE A 152 -9.73 17.46 3.99
CA ILE A 152 -9.16 16.21 3.49
C ILE A 152 -8.01 16.58 2.55
N LYS A 153 -6.85 15.99 2.79
CA LYS A 153 -5.67 16.20 1.97
C LYS A 153 -5.44 15.00 1.08
N ILE A 154 -5.31 15.23 -0.22
CA ILE A 154 -5.11 14.19 -1.21
C ILE A 154 -3.75 14.40 -1.88
N ILE A 155 -2.91 13.37 -1.84
CA ILE A 155 -1.57 13.39 -2.41
C ILE A 155 -1.49 12.29 -3.46
N LYS A 156 -1.20 12.65 -4.70
CA LYS A 156 -1.00 11.69 -5.79
C LYS A 156 0.49 11.39 -5.94
N GLN A 157 0.78 10.12 -6.12
CA GLN A 157 2.13 9.67 -6.41
C GLN A 157 2.56 10.01 -7.83
#